data_655ff99d2d8c9dbf5444e7fb59981760
#
_entry.id   655ff99d2d8c9dbf5444e7fb59981760
#
_cell.length_a   1.000
_cell.length_b   1.000
_cell.length_c   1.000
_cell.angle_alpha   90.00
_cell.angle_beta   90.00
_cell.angle_gamma   90.00
#
_symmetry.space_group_name_H-M   'P 1'
#
loop_
_entity.id
_entity.type
_entity.pdbx_description
1 polymer ?
#
loop_
_entity_poly.entity_id
_entity_poly.type
_entity_poly.pdbx_seq_one_letter_code
_entity_poly.pdbx_strand_id
1 'polypeptide(L)'
;YEMPVLGLDEIIESKWTDNLIQTLILPDTLRRKMNSLNSSHQSLRKETGINPLFICFGYLEWRESSFSSQILHAPLLLLQTEFIDAEKRTERLTFKATGDELQINTTLSERLKRDFEYTLPELSDPEGDDSQLSIEEYWHKISTEIEKFPQWKVRRYICIGCYNSQNIPIYKDLENIPYSSISDLVTNMLEGRKDPNSSLLSEVYDVDAIERDRNLPNLIEPADSSQYSAVVDVLEGKNLVIKGPPGTGKSQTITNIISALISEGKS
;
A
#
# COMPACT_ATOMS: atom_id res chain seq x y z
N TYR A 1 -12.33 -13.01 -16.12
CA TYR A 1 -12.87 -14.21 -16.75
C TYR A 1 -13.93 -14.78 -15.83
N GLU A 2 -15.20 -14.74 -16.25
CA GLU A 2 -16.27 -15.43 -15.54
C GLU A 2 -15.97 -16.93 -15.65
N MET A 3 -15.78 -17.58 -14.53
CA MET A 3 -15.82 -19.05 -14.52
C MET A 3 -17.23 -19.44 -14.93
N PRO A 4 -17.41 -20.39 -15.87
CA PRO A 4 -18.72 -20.96 -16.11
C PRO A 4 -19.23 -21.45 -14.74
N VAL A 5 -20.47 -21.14 -14.42
CA VAL A 5 -21.15 -21.70 -13.25
C VAL A 5 -21.29 -23.18 -13.56
N LEU A 6 -20.31 -23.97 -13.16
CA LEU A 6 -20.50 -25.41 -13.06
C LEU A 6 -21.67 -25.62 -12.10
N GLY A 7 -22.66 -26.41 -12.49
CA GLY A 7 -23.77 -26.69 -11.60
C GLY A 7 -23.24 -27.21 -10.27
N LEU A 8 -23.85 -26.82 -9.17
CA LEU A 8 -23.46 -27.26 -7.81
C LEU A 8 -23.31 -28.80 -7.74
N ASP A 9 -24.05 -29.53 -8.52
CA ASP A 9 -24.02 -30.99 -8.59
C ASP A 9 -22.75 -31.54 -9.24
N GLU A 10 -22.16 -30.84 -10.20
CA GLU A 10 -20.88 -31.22 -10.83
C GLU A 10 -19.67 -30.95 -9.92
N ILE A 11 -19.79 -29.99 -9.00
CA ILE A 11 -18.76 -29.68 -8.01
C ILE A 11 -18.75 -30.71 -6.88
N ILE A 12 -19.90 -31.28 -6.52
CA ILE A 12 -20.03 -32.24 -5.42
C ILE A 12 -19.55 -33.65 -5.82
N GLU A 13 -19.73 -34.07 -7.09
CA GLU A 13 -19.27 -35.37 -7.56
C GLU A 13 -17.81 -35.46 -7.93
N SER A 14 -17.15 -34.35 -8.26
CA SER A 14 -15.75 -34.36 -8.57
C SER A 14 -14.92 -34.25 -7.29
N LYS A 15 -14.28 -35.32 -6.87
CA LYS A 15 -13.19 -35.32 -5.87
C LYS A 15 -11.97 -34.58 -6.43
N TRP A 16 -12.10 -33.30 -6.70
CA TRP A 16 -11.04 -32.44 -7.19
C TRP A 16 -10.12 -32.06 -6.02
N THR A 17 -9.29 -33.00 -5.61
CA THR A 17 -8.19 -32.77 -4.68
C THR A 17 -6.85 -32.62 -5.44
N ASP A 18 -6.90 -32.29 -6.72
CA ASP A 18 -5.70 -31.96 -7.44
C ASP A 18 -5.33 -30.49 -7.14
N ASN A 19 -4.10 -30.23 -6.80
CA ASN A 19 -3.56 -28.89 -6.58
C ASN A 19 -3.40 -28.13 -7.91
N LEU A 20 -4.32 -28.27 -8.87
CA LEU A 20 -4.24 -27.67 -10.19
C LEU A 20 -5.34 -26.62 -10.38
N ILE A 21 -4.94 -25.44 -10.83
CA ILE A 21 -5.88 -24.40 -11.27
C ILE A 21 -6.01 -24.49 -12.78
N GLN A 22 -7.21 -24.78 -13.25
CA GLN A 22 -7.52 -24.84 -14.67
C GLN A 22 -7.96 -23.46 -15.18
N THR A 23 -7.64 -23.17 -16.43
CA THR A 23 -8.02 -21.90 -17.07
C THR A 23 -8.42 -22.14 -18.53
N LEU A 24 -9.35 -21.34 -19.02
CA LEU A 24 -9.77 -21.34 -20.43
C LEU A 24 -8.83 -20.51 -21.33
N ILE A 25 -7.77 -19.95 -20.77
CA ILE A 25 -6.79 -19.15 -21.52
C ILE A 25 -5.90 -20.09 -22.32
N LEU A 26 -5.68 -19.78 -23.61
CA LEU A 26 -4.78 -20.54 -24.48
C LEU A 26 -3.36 -20.61 -23.87
N PRO A 27 -2.67 -21.76 -23.93
CA PRO A 27 -1.38 -21.96 -23.27
C PRO A 27 -0.31 -20.89 -23.56
N ASP A 28 -0.17 -20.46 -24.81
CA ASP A 28 0.80 -19.43 -25.20
C ASP A 28 0.45 -18.05 -24.64
N THR A 29 -0.83 -17.74 -24.56
CA THR A 29 -1.32 -16.49 -23.98
C THR A 29 -1.17 -16.51 -22.47
N LEU A 30 -1.48 -17.63 -21.84
CA LEU A 30 -1.26 -17.85 -20.42
C LEU A 30 0.22 -17.67 -20.07
N ARG A 31 1.12 -18.34 -20.80
CA ARG A 31 2.59 -18.23 -20.59
C ARG A 31 3.06 -16.78 -20.67
N ARG A 32 2.63 -16.02 -21.68
CA ARG A 32 2.99 -14.60 -21.81
C ARG A 32 2.49 -13.77 -20.64
N LYS A 33 1.24 -13.94 -20.23
CA LYS A 33 0.64 -13.23 -19.09
C LYS A 33 1.37 -13.57 -17.79
N MET A 34 1.69 -14.82 -17.57
CA MET A 34 2.38 -15.26 -16.36
C MET A 34 3.84 -14.78 -16.30
N ASN A 35 4.55 -14.75 -17.42
CA ASN A 35 5.90 -14.18 -17.49
C ASN A 35 5.87 -12.67 -17.20
N SER A 36 4.90 -11.94 -17.75
CA SER A 36 4.69 -10.53 -17.45
C SER A 36 4.38 -10.30 -15.98
N LEU A 37 3.51 -11.12 -15.40
CA LEU A 37 3.16 -11.06 -13.99
C LEU A 37 4.39 -11.32 -13.08
N ASN A 38 5.18 -12.34 -13.41
CA ASN A 38 6.41 -12.65 -12.67
C ASN A 38 7.44 -11.50 -12.76
N SER A 39 7.60 -10.90 -13.94
CA SER A 39 8.47 -9.72 -14.09
C SER A 39 8.00 -8.54 -13.24
N SER A 40 6.71 -8.26 -13.24
CA SER A 40 6.10 -7.22 -12.40
C SER A 40 6.27 -7.52 -10.90
N HIS A 41 6.04 -8.79 -10.51
CA HIS A 41 6.25 -9.26 -9.15
C HIS A 41 7.68 -9.02 -8.67
N GLN A 42 8.67 -9.42 -9.49
CA GLN A 42 10.08 -9.24 -9.14
C GLN A 42 10.49 -7.78 -9.05
N SER A 43 9.99 -6.93 -9.96
CA SER A 43 10.26 -5.49 -9.93
C SER A 43 9.70 -4.83 -8.68
N LEU A 44 8.42 -5.04 -8.39
CA LEU A 44 7.76 -4.50 -7.20
C LEU A 44 8.40 -5.02 -5.91
N ARG A 45 8.75 -6.30 -5.84
CA ARG A 45 9.43 -6.88 -4.67
C ARG A 45 10.81 -6.26 -4.43
N LYS A 46 11.55 -5.97 -5.51
CA LYS A 46 12.85 -5.27 -5.40
C LYS A 46 12.72 -3.83 -4.94
N GLU A 47 11.71 -3.13 -5.44
CA GLU A 47 11.45 -1.73 -5.05
C GLU A 47 10.98 -1.60 -3.61
N THR A 48 10.08 -2.47 -3.21
CA THR A 48 9.31 -2.31 -1.97
C THR A 48 9.78 -3.20 -0.83
N GLY A 49 10.55 -4.26 -1.13
CA GLY A 49 10.93 -5.31 -0.18
C GLY A 49 9.78 -6.22 0.25
N ILE A 50 8.54 -5.97 -0.24
CA ILE A 50 7.33 -6.70 0.15
C ILE A 50 6.89 -7.59 -1.01
N ASN A 51 6.35 -8.77 -0.69
CA ASN A 51 5.76 -9.65 -1.68
C ASN A 51 4.38 -9.14 -2.11
N PRO A 52 4.22 -8.64 -3.36
CA PRO A 52 2.96 -8.06 -3.83
C PRO A 52 2.03 -9.09 -4.49
N LEU A 53 2.40 -10.36 -4.57
CA LEU A 53 1.66 -11.37 -5.34
C LEU A 53 0.56 -12.01 -4.50
N PHE A 54 -0.67 -12.00 -5.02
CA PHE A 54 -1.83 -12.57 -4.36
C PHE A 54 -2.67 -13.40 -5.34
N ILE A 55 -3.28 -14.47 -4.82
CA ILE A 55 -4.46 -15.08 -5.41
C ILE A 55 -5.68 -14.39 -4.79
N CYS A 56 -6.60 -13.97 -5.63
CA CYS A 56 -7.78 -13.20 -5.24
C CYS A 56 -9.03 -14.03 -5.47
N PHE A 57 -9.90 -14.06 -4.48
CA PHE A 57 -11.16 -14.82 -4.53
C PHE A 57 -12.34 -13.87 -4.46
N GLY A 58 -13.13 -13.84 -5.53
CA GLY A 58 -14.28 -12.97 -5.68
C GLY A 58 -13.93 -11.50 -5.90
N TYR A 59 -14.79 -10.82 -6.62
CA TYR A 59 -14.64 -9.40 -6.90
C TYR A 59 -15.95 -8.68 -6.63
N LEU A 60 -15.86 -7.52 -5.98
CA LEU A 60 -16.95 -6.57 -5.99
C LEU A 60 -16.85 -5.72 -7.26
N GLU A 61 -17.94 -5.69 -8.00
CA GLU A 61 -18.16 -4.78 -9.11
C GLU A 61 -19.11 -3.69 -8.62
N TRP A 62 -18.70 -2.41 -8.73
CA TRP A 62 -19.53 -1.30 -8.28
C TRP A 62 -19.30 -0.04 -9.12
N ARG A 63 -20.15 0.97 -8.89
CA ARG A 63 -19.98 2.31 -9.45
C ARG A 63 -19.89 3.33 -8.31
N GLU A 64 -19.07 4.36 -8.49
CA GLU A 64 -18.92 5.41 -7.48
C GLU A 64 -20.19 6.26 -7.30
N SER A 65 -20.97 6.38 -8.37
CA SER A 65 -22.27 7.04 -8.33
C SER A 65 -23.20 6.46 -9.38
N SER A 66 -24.50 6.71 -9.24
CA SER A 66 -25.51 6.30 -10.23
C SER A 66 -25.29 6.92 -11.62
N PHE A 67 -24.57 8.04 -11.70
CA PHE A 67 -24.25 8.75 -12.94
C PHE A 67 -22.90 8.35 -13.53
N SER A 68 -22.08 7.61 -12.80
CA SER A 68 -20.78 7.15 -13.31
C SER A 68 -20.97 6.05 -14.35
N SER A 69 -20.39 6.24 -15.54
CA SER A 69 -20.29 5.19 -16.55
C SER A 69 -19.20 4.17 -16.25
N GLN A 70 -18.27 4.50 -15.36
CA GLN A 70 -17.14 3.65 -15.01
C GLN A 70 -17.55 2.59 -14.00
N ILE A 71 -17.31 1.33 -14.38
CA ILE A 71 -17.48 0.19 -13.51
C ILE A 71 -16.11 -0.08 -12.85
N LEU A 72 -16.11 -0.12 -11.54
CA LEU A 72 -14.93 -0.45 -10.74
C LEU A 72 -14.97 -1.92 -10.33
N HIS A 73 -13.81 -2.53 -10.23
CA HIS A 73 -13.63 -3.91 -9.79
C HIS A 73 -12.53 -3.98 -8.75
N ALA A 74 -12.80 -4.60 -7.62
CA ALA A 74 -11.77 -4.89 -6.63
C ALA A 74 -11.95 -6.28 -6.03
N PRO A 75 -10.85 -7.00 -5.73
CA PRO A 75 -10.93 -8.29 -5.09
C PRO A 75 -11.49 -8.16 -3.68
N LEU A 76 -12.30 -9.15 -3.26
CA LEU A 76 -12.85 -9.24 -1.92
C LEU A 76 -11.87 -9.86 -0.95
N LEU A 77 -11.32 -11.01 -1.33
CA LEU A 77 -10.41 -11.81 -0.51
C LEU A 77 -9.07 -11.99 -1.20
N LEU A 78 -8.01 -11.98 -0.42
CA LEU A 78 -6.62 -12.03 -0.85
C LEU A 78 -5.88 -13.14 -0.11
N LEU A 79 -5.16 -14.00 -0.85
CA LEU A 79 -4.23 -14.97 -0.31
C LEU A 79 -2.83 -14.67 -0.85
N GLN A 80 -1.90 -14.33 0.03
CA GLN A 80 -0.54 -14.03 -0.36
C GLN A 80 0.16 -15.28 -0.88
N THR A 81 0.81 -15.15 -2.04
CA THR A 81 1.46 -16.27 -2.73
C THR A 81 2.82 -15.89 -3.28
N GLU A 82 3.61 -16.89 -3.63
CA GLU A 82 4.86 -16.70 -4.38
C GLU A 82 4.97 -17.74 -5.50
N PHE A 83 5.75 -17.40 -6.53
CA PHE A 83 6.11 -18.34 -7.57
C PHE A 83 7.14 -19.35 -7.04
N ILE A 84 6.89 -20.64 -7.26
CA ILE A 84 7.88 -21.69 -7.05
C ILE A 84 8.52 -21.98 -8.40
N ASP A 85 9.86 -22.12 -8.40
CA ASP A 85 10.64 -22.53 -9.59
C ASP A 85 10.44 -21.66 -10.84
N ALA A 86 10.26 -20.34 -10.67
CA ALA A 86 10.14 -19.39 -11.79
C ALA A 86 11.34 -19.43 -12.77
N GLU A 87 12.49 -19.99 -12.36
CA GLU A 87 13.69 -20.14 -13.18
C GLU A 87 13.68 -21.41 -14.02
N LYS A 88 12.93 -22.43 -13.65
CA LYS A 88 12.83 -23.66 -14.42
C LYS A 88 11.80 -23.46 -15.53
N ARG A 89 12.19 -23.69 -16.78
CA ARG A 89 11.31 -23.72 -17.97
C ARG A 89 10.36 -24.94 -17.93
N THR A 90 9.65 -25.10 -16.81
CA THR A 90 8.63 -26.13 -16.70
C THR A 90 7.35 -25.65 -17.39
N GLU A 91 6.66 -26.55 -18.05
CA GLU A 91 5.38 -26.24 -18.71
C GLU A 91 4.27 -25.85 -17.72
N ARG A 92 4.49 -26.08 -16.42
CA ARG A 92 3.56 -25.78 -15.34
C ARG A 92 4.15 -24.73 -14.42
N LEU A 93 3.42 -23.65 -14.23
CA LEU A 93 3.72 -22.63 -13.24
C LEU A 93 3.13 -23.05 -11.90
N THR A 94 3.94 -23.06 -10.88
CA THR A 94 3.54 -23.48 -9.53
C THR A 94 3.56 -22.30 -8.59
N PHE A 95 2.54 -22.21 -7.75
CA PHE A 95 2.40 -21.19 -6.72
C PHE A 95 2.38 -21.86 -5.35
N LYS A 96 2.88 -21.16 -4.36
CA LYS A 96 2.77 -21.53 -2.96
C LYS A 96 2.16 -20.39 -2.18
N ALA A 97 1.19 -20.69 -1.33
CA ALA A 97 0.73 -19.71 -0.35
C ALA A 97 1.88 -19.39 0.61
N THR A 98 2.14 -18.11 0.83
CA THR A 98 3.16 -17.62 1.77
C THR A 98 2.52 -17.04 3.03
N GLY A 99 1.22 -16.75 2.98
CA GLY A 99 0.40 -16.39 4.11
C GLY A 99 -0.43 -17.59 4.56
N ASP A 100 -0.60 -17.75 5.84
CA ASP A 100 -1.36 -18.87 6.42
C ASP A 100 -2.86 -18.61 6.38
N GLU A 101 -3.30 -17.38 6.13
CA GLU A 101 -4.70 -16.98 6.24
C GLU A 101 -5.18 -16.19 5.03
N LEU A 102 -6.44 -16.43 4.68
CA LEU A 102 -7.19 -15.65 3.72
C LEU A 102 -7.51 -14.28 4.36
N GLN A 103 -7.22 -13.20 3.65
CA GLN A 103 -7.35 -11.83 4.15
C GLN A 103 -8.44 -11.07 3.39
N ILE A 104 -9.23 -10.28 4.11
CA ILE A 104 -10.14 -9.31 3.50
C ILE A 104 -9.32 -8.19 2.87
N ASN A 105 -9.75 -7.71 1.71
CA ASN A 105 -9.13 -6.54 1.09
C ASN A 105 -9.40 -5.28 1.92
N THR A 106 -8.45 -4.93 2.78
CA THR A 106 -8.56 -3.78 3.68
C THR A 106 -8.69 -2.45 2.93
N THR A 107 -8.02 -2.30 1.78
CA THR A 107 -8.15 -1.09 0.93
C THR A 107 -9.59 -0.91 0.45
N LEU A 108 -10.21 -1.98 0.00
CA LEU A 108 -11.61 -1.96 -0.43
C LEU A 108 -12.52 -1.69 0.77
N SER A 109 -12.30 -2.37 1.88
CA SER A 109 -13.11 -2.20 3.11
C SER A 109 -13.12 -0.76 3.58
N GLU A 110 -11.96 -0.12 3.71
CA GLU A 110 -11.86 1.29 4.13
C GLU A 110 -12.51 2.24 3.13
N ARG A 111 -12.36 1.98 1.83
CA ARG A 111 -13.02 2.79 0.80
C ARG A 111 -14.54 2.69 0.87
N LEU A 112 -15.07 1.49 0.99
CA LEU A 112 -16.52 1.27 1.07
C LEU A 112 -17.12 1.86 2.33
N LYS A 113 -16.41 1.76 3.46
CA LYS A 113 -16.80 2.37 4.72
C LYS A 113 -16.87 3.88 4.62
N ARG A 114 -15.85 4.51 4.02
CA ARG A 114 -15.77 5.97 3.88
C ARG A 114 -16.79 6.54 2.89
N ASP A 115 -16.90 5.93 1.70
CA ASP A 115 -17.64 6.51 0.57
C ASP A 115 -19.12 6.09 0.58
N PHE A 116 -19.45 4.95 1.20
CA PHE A 116 -20.81 4.35 1.16
C PHE A 116 -21.34 3.92 2.52
N GLU A 117 -20.62 4.16 3.60
CA GLU A 117 -20.96 3.72 4.96
C GLU A 117 -21.22 2.19 5.04
N TYR A 118 -20.54 1.43 4.18
CA TYR A 118 -20.64 -0.03 4.11
C TYR A 118 -19.36 -0.69 4.54
N THR A 119 -19.43 -1.54 5.55
CA THR A 119 -18.31 -2.32 6.06
C THR A 119 -18.42 -3.75 5.56
N LEU A 120 -17.33 -4.29 4.97
CA LEU A 120 -17.27 -5.69 4.58
C LEU A 120 -17.40 -6.59 5.84
N PRO A 121 -18.17 -7.69 5.76
CA PRO A 121 -18.27 -8.63 6.88
C PRO A 121 -16.92 -9.25 7.21
N GLU A 122 -16.74 -9.67 8.46
CA GLU A 122 -15.57 -10.42 8.89
C GLU A 122 -15.62 -11.86 8.37
N LEU A 123 -14.44 -12.50 8.24
CA LEU A 123 -14.29 -13.89 7.81
C LEU A 123 -14.65 -14.89 8.92
N SER A 124 -14.60 -14.48 10.18
CA SER A 124 -15.05 -15.28 11.31
C SER A 124 -16.55 -15.20 11.49
N ASP A 125 -17.20 -16.30 11.81
CA ASP A 125 -18.60 -16.29 12.21
C ASP A 125 -18.69 -15.88 13.69
N PRO A 126 -19.33 -14.74 14.02
CA PRO A 126 -19.43 -14.26 15.40
C PRO A 126 -20.33 -15.14 16.29
N GLU A 127 -21.13 -16.03 15.72
CA GLU A 127 -22.07 -16.90 16.46
C GLU A 127 -21.64 -18.37 16.52
N GLY A 128 -20.56 -18.75 15.86
CA GLY A 128 -20.11 -20.15 15.72
C GLY A 128 -18.73 -20.39 16.29
N ASP A 129 -18.56 -21.62 16.75
CA ASP A 129 -17.31 -22.28 17.07
C ASP A 129 -16.22 -21.84 16.06
N ASP A 130 -15.18 -21.17 16.44
CA ASP A 130 -13.95 -20.72 15.74
C ASP A 130 -13.76 -21.11 14.23
N SER A 131 -14.82 -21.49 13.54
CA SER A 131 -14.82 -21.91 12.15
C SER A 131 -14.86 -20.71 11.23
N GLN A 132 -13.83 -20.55 10.44
CA GLN A 132 -13.74 -19.59 9.38
C GLN A 132 -14.84 -19.84 8.33
N LEU A 133 -15.61 -18.80 7.96
CA LEU A 133 -16.58 -18.88 6.88
C LEU A 133 -15.92 -19.42 5.60
N SER A 134 -16.58 -20.32 4.91
CA SER A 134 -16.12 -20.72 3.58
C SER A 134 -16.20 -19.54 2.61
N ILE A 135 -15.37 -19.55 1.56
CA ILE A 135 -15.37 -18.50 0.53
C ILE A 135 -16.76 -18.29 -0.07
N GLU A 136 -17.51 -19.39 -0.28
CA GLU A 136 -18.86 -19.34 -0.84
C GLU A 136 -19.87 -18.69 0.11
N GLU A 137 -19.82 -19.02 1.39
CA GLU A 137 -20.65 -18.39 2.42
C GLU A 137 -20.36 -16.91 2.53
N TYR A 138 -19.08 -16.53 2.49
CA TYR A 138 -18.66 -15.14 2.51
C TYR A 138 -19.22 -14.36 1.30
N TRP A 139 -19.11 -14.91 0.10
CA TRP A 139 -19.69 -14.29 -1.10
C TRP A 139 -21.21 -14.18 -1.03
N HIS A 140 -21.88 -15.20 -0.49
CA HIS A 140 -23.33 -15.18 -0.31
C HIS A 140 -23.74 -14.09 0.67
N LYS A 141 -23.06 -13.98 1.81
CA LYS A 141 -23.29 -12.95 2.82
C LYS A 141 -23.18 -11.55 2.22
N ILE A 142 -22.06 -11.26 1.52
CA ILE A 142 -21.90 -9.97 0.84
C ILE A 142 -23.00 -9.75 -0.20
N SER A 143 -23.33 -10.74 -1.03
CA SER A 143 -24.36 -10.60 -2.06
C SER A 143 -25.71 -10.19 -1.49
N THR A 144 -26.07 -10.75 -0.35
CA THR A 144 -27.31 -10.41 0.37
C THR A 144 -27.27 -8.99 0.94
N GLU A 145 -26.14 -8.61 1.56
CA GLU A 145 -26.00 -7.30 2.16
C GLU A 145 -25.97 -6.15 1.14
N ILE A 146 -25.42 -6.40 -0.05
CA ILE A 146 -25.35 -5.38 -1.12
C ILE A 146 -26.60 -5.25 -1.97
N GLU A 147 -27.67 -6.02 -1.74
CA GLU A 147 -28.95 -5.87 -2.46
C GLU A 147 -29.53 -4.46 -2.39
N LYS A 148 -29.21 -3.73 -1.31
CA LYS A 148 -29.56 -2.31 -1.16
C LYS A 148 -28.84 -1.37 -2.15
N PHE A 149 -27.77 -1.85 -2.81
CA PHE A 149 -27.02 -1.12 -3.83
C PHE A 149 -27.26 -1.74 -5.22
N PRO A 150 -28.23 -1.25 -6.01
CA PRO A 150 -28.69 -1.94 -7.24
C PRO A 150 -27.63 -2.09 -8.34
N GLN A 151 -26.52 -1.34 -8.22
CA GLN A 151 -25.44 -1.39 -9.21
C GLN A 151 -24.20 -2.17 -8.72
N TRP A 152 -24.32 -2.81 -7.58
CA TRP A 152 -23.24 -3.60 -7.00
C TRP A 152 -23.48 -5.08 -7.27
N LYS A 153 -22.40 -5.81 -7.57
CA LYS A 153 -22.47 -7.25 -7.84
C LYS A 153 -21.23 -7.95 -7.32
N VAL A 154 -21.41 -9.09 -6.69
CA VAL A 154 -20.31 -10.02 -6.42
C VAL A 154 -20.06 -10.87 -7.65
N ARG A 155 -18.82 -10.84 -8.14
CA ARG A 155 -18.37 -11.69 -9.26
C ARG A 155 -17.50 -12.81 -8.70
N ARG A 156 -17.84 -14.05 -9.05
CA ARG A 156 -17.14 -15.26 -8.60
C ARG A 156 -15.94 -15.54 -9.49
N TYR A 157 -14.93 -14.68 -9.41
CA TYR A 157 -13.67 -14.85 -10.12
C TYR A 157 -12.57 -15.31 -9.18
N ILE A 158 -11.67 -16.14 -9.69
CA ILE A 158 -10.36 -16.38 -9.10
C ILE A 158 -9.34 -15.76 -10.04
N CYS A 159 -8.54 -14.85 -9.53
CA CYS A 159 -7.49 -14.19 -10.29
C CYS A 159 -6.18 -14.24 -9.51
N ILE A 160 -5.08 -14.10 -10.25
CA ILE A 160 -3.76 -13.88 -9.66
C ILE A 160 -3.22 -12.55 -10.14
N GLY A 161 -2.67 -11.77 -9.23
CA GLY A 161 -2.17 -10.42 -9.55
C GLY A 161 -1.26 -9.86 -8.49
N CYS A 162 -0.59 -8.76 -8.85
CA CYS A 162 0.20 -7.98 -7.92
C CYS A 162 -0.64 -6.84 -7.37
N TYR A 163 -0.72 -6.75 -6.05
CA TYR A 163 -1.43 -5.70 -5.33
C TYR A 163 -0.47 -5.00 -4.35
N ASN A 164 -0.54 -3.68 -4.33
CA ASN A 164 0.27 -2.88 -3.41
C ASN A 164 -0.64 -2.25 -2.35
N SER A 165 -0.49 -2.71 -1.12
CA SER A 165 -1.23 -2.20 0.04
C SER A 165 -0.36 -1.43 1.03
N GLN A 166 0.82 -0.96 0.60
CA GLN A 166 1.81 -0.30 1.49
C GLN A 166 1.27 0.95 2.19
N ASN A 167 0.34 1.65 1.57
CA ASN A 167 -0.20 2.89 2.13
C ASN A 167 -1.31 2.67 3.17
N ILE A 168 -1.84 1.45 3.30
CA ILE A 168 -2.93 1.16 4.23
C ILE A 168 -2.52 1.29 5.69
N PRO A 169 -1.36 0.76 6.15
CA PRO A 169 -0.91 0.99 7.51
C PRO A 169 -0.76 2.49 7.83
N ILE A 170 -0.14 3.24 6.90
CA ILE A 170 0.01 4.70 7.05
C ILE A 170 -1.35 5.40 7.15
N TYR A 171 -2.31 5.00 6.30
CA TYR A 171 -3.66 5.55 6.35
C TYR A 171 -4.34 5.28 7.69
N LYS A 172 -4.27 4.05 8.19
CA LYS A 172 -4.83 3.67 9.50
C LYS A 172 -4.15 4.40 10.66
N ASP A 173 -2.84 4.55 10.61
CA ASP A 173 -2.12 5.32 11.61
C ASP A 173 -2.56 6.78 11.63
N LEU A 174 -2.70 7.39 10.45
CA LEU A 174 -3.18 8.77 10.33
C LEU A 174 -4.63 8.94 10.81
N GLU A 175 -5.50 7.96 10.57
CA GLU A 175 -6.90 7.98 11.05
C GLU A 175 -6.98 7.94 12.59
N ASN A 176 -6.04 7.25 13.22
CA ASN A 176 -5.98 7.09 14.68
C ASN A 176 -5.20 8.20 15.40
N ILE A 177 -4.53 9.11 14.68
CA ILE A 177 -3.80 10.22 15.30
C ILE A 177 -4.81 11.24 15.85
N PRO A 178 -4.83 11.50 17.18
CA PRO A 178 -5.67 12.53 17.74
C PRO A 178 -5.29 13.91 17.17
N TYR A 179 -6.25 14.71 16.77
CA TYR A 179 -6.00 16.07 16.26
C TYR A 179 -5.14 16.92 17.20
N SER A 180 -5.26 16.68 18.51
CA SER A 180 -4.46 17.35 19.54
C SER A 180 -2.97 17.01 19.55
N SER A 181 -2.59 15.93 18.88
CA SER A 181 -1.16 15.52 18.78
C SER A 181 -0.49 15.98 17.47
N ILE A 182 -1.25 16.62 16.58
CA ILE A 182 -0.71 17.19 15.34
C ILE A 182 0.06 18.46 15.68
N SER A 183 1.33 18.56 15.25
CA SER A 183 2.13 19.75 15.49
C SER A 183 1.54 20.99 14.80
N ASP A 184 1.75 22.17 15.39
CA ASP A 184 1.29 23.44 14.82
C ASP A 184 1.82 23.65 13.39
N LEU A 185 3.02 23.15 13.09
CA LEU A 185 3.59 23.21 11.75
C LEU A 185 2.71 22.47 10.74
N VAL A 186 2.31 21.21 11.05
CA VAL A 186 1.46 20.40 10.16
C VAL A 186 0.08 21.03 10.05
N THR A 187 -0.49 21.52 11.14
CA THR A 187 -1.78 22.22 11.15
C THR A 187 -1.74 23.45 10.25
N ASN A 188 -0.71 24.29 10.38
CA ASN A 188 -0.54 25.48 9.54
C ASN A 188 -0.37 25.13 8.04
N MET A 189 0.34 24.03 7.73
CA MET A 189 0.46 23.53 6.34
C MET A 189 -0.87 23.07 5.77
N LEU A 190 -1.67 22.32 6.53
CA LEU A 190 -2.98 21.82 6.11
C LEU A 190 -3.99 22.94 5.92
N GLU A 191 -3.97 23.96 6.79
CA GLU A 191 -4.86 25.11 6.72
C GLU A 191 -4.38 26.20 5.76
N GLY A 192 -3.20 26.02 5.13
CA GLY A 192 -2.59 27.00 4.23
C GLY A 192 -2.20 28.29 4.92
N ARG A 193 -2.05 28.28 6.25
CA ARG A 193 -1.60 29.43 7.03
C ARG A 193 -0.10 29.63 6.80
N LYS A 194 0.29 30.88 6.55
CA LYS A 194 1.70 31.25 6.52
C LYS A 194 2.17 31.44 7.96
N ASP A 195 3.26 30.79 8.30
CA ASP A 195 3.93 31.05 9.58
C ASP A 195 4.41 32.53 9.57
N PRO A 196 3.95 33.37 10.50
CA PRO A 196 4.37 34.77 10.57
C PRO A 196 5.89 34.92 10.82
N ASN A 197 6.56 33.90 11.34
CA ASN A 197 8.01 33.87 11.59
C ASN A 197 8.81 33.23 10.43
N SER A 198 8.14 32.77 9.33
CA SER A 198 8.86 32.23 8.18
C SER A 198 9.56 33.38 7.43
N SER A 199 10.83 33.55 7.64
CA SER A 199 11.66 34.36 6.73
C SER A 199 11.72 33.61 5.38
N LEU A 200 11.33 34.26 4.28
CA LEU A 200 11.39 33.71 2.92
C LEU A 200 12.84 33.48 2.42
N LEU A 201 13.83 33.90 3.19
CA LEU A 201 15.25 33.80 2.86
C LEU A 201 15.95 33.06 3.99
N SER A 202 16.61 31.95 3.68
CA SER A 202 17.57 31.33 4.57
C SER A 202 18.70 32.35 4.80
N GLU A 203 19.02 32.60 6.06
CA GLU A 203 20.21 33.38 6.37
C GLU A 203 21.44 32.59 5.87
N VAL A 204 22.28 33.23 5.10
CA VAL A 204 23.57 32.65 4.71
C VAL A 204 24.56 33.01 5.80
N TYR A 205 24.92 32.00 6.58
CA TYR A 205 25.96 32.19 7.60
C TYR A 205 27.34 32.22 6.94
N ASP A 206 28.17 33.17 7.34
CA ASP A 206 29.57 33.12 7.00
C ASP A 206 30.23 32.02 7.85
N VAL A 207 30.50 30.89 7.23
CA VAL A 207 31.07 29.70 7.89
C VAL A 207 32.46 30.01 8.48
N ASP A 208 33.19 30.94 7.88
CA ASP A 208 34.52 31.35 8.34
C ASP A 208 34.47 32.32 9.54
N ALA A 209 33.35 33.00 9.75
CA ALA A 209 33.10 33.92 10.85
C ALA A 209 32.47 33.30 12.09
N ILE A 210 32.10 32.02 12.05
CA ILE A 210 31.55 31.32 13.20
C ILE A 210 32.63 31.16 14.25
N GLU A 211 32.50 31.93 15.34
CA GLU A 211 33.39 31.85 16.50
C GLU A 211 33.52 30.40 16.96
N ARG A 212 34.77 29.98 17.25
CA ARG A 212 35.16 28.61 17.62
C ARG A 212 34.45 28.01 18.85
N ASP A 213 33.61 28.78 19.53
CA ASP A 213 32.91 28.38 20.76
C ASP A 213 31.51 27.74 20.49
N ARG A 214 31.00 27.75 19.26
CA ARG A 214 29.80 26.95 18.93
C ARG A 214 30.22 25.52 18.59
N ASN A 215 29.62 24.56 19.26
CA ASN A 215 29.74 23.15 18.89
C ASN A 215 29.34 22.99 17.41
N LEU A 216 30.33 22.80 16.56
CA LEU A 216 30.11 22.57 15.16
C LEU A 216 29.32 21.25 15.00
N PRO A 217 28.24 21.24 14.26
CA PRO A 217 27.47 20.03 14.07
C PRO A 217 28.33 18.94 13.41
N ASN A 218 28.20 17.71 13.88
CA ASN A 218 28.85 16.57 13.26
C ASN A 218 28.24 16.29 11.89
N LEU A 219 28.97 16.57 10.83
CA LEU A 219 28.58 16.26 9.46
C LEU A 219 29.09 14.88 9.07
N ILE A 220 28.24 14.06 8.44
CA ILE A 220 28.62 12.76 7.84
C ILE A 220 29.16 12.96 6.44
N GLU A 221 28.55 13.88 5.69
CA GLU A 221 28.89 14.19 4.31
C GLU A 221 29.47 15.61 4.19
N PRO A 222 30.40 15.87 3.25
CA PRO A 222 30.86 17.19 2.96
C PRO A 222 29.69 18.14 2.64
N ALA A 223 29.72 19.36 3.14
CA ALA A 223 28.68 20.35 2.90
C ALA A 223 29.31 21.67 2.43
N ASP A 224 28.64 22.31 1.46
CA ASP A 224 28.94 23.69 1.11
C ASP A 224 28.38 24.68 2.16
N SER A 225 28.69 25.96 2.05
CA SER A 225 28.25 26.97 3.02
C SER A 225 26.72 27.10 3.10
N SER A 226 26.00 26.91 1.99
CA SER A 226 24.54 26.97 1.97
C SER A 226 23.91 25.75 2.64
N GLN A 227 24.45 24.57 2.40
CA GLN A 227 24.04 23.33 3.04
C GLN A 227 24.33 23.34 4.54
N TYR A 228 25.49 23.87 4.92
CA TYR A 228 25.87 24.03 6.32
C TYR A 228 24.95 25.01 7.05
N SER A 229 24.64 26.15 6.43
CA SER A 229 23.67 27.12 6.97
C SER A 229 22.31 26.48 7.24
N ALA A 230 21.84 25.59 6.35
CA ALA A 230 20.60 24.86 6.56
C ALA A 230 20.66 23.92 7.78
N VAL A 231 21.81 23.28 8.03
CA VAL A 231 21.99 22.46 9.25
C VAL A 231 21.92 23.31 10.51
N VAL A 232 22.60 24.48 10.52
CA VAL A 232 22.58 25.40 11.66
C VAL A 232 21.17 25.92 11.93
N ASP A 233 20.44 26.34 10.89
CA ASP A 233 19.05 26.81 11.02
C ASP A 233 18.13 25.76 11.67
N VAL A 234 18.28 24.49 11.28
CA VAL A 234 17.47 23.40 11.88
C VAL A 234 17.88 23.16 13.34
N LEU A 235 19.14 23.22 13.67
CA LEU A 235 19.60 23.08 15.06
C LEU A 235 19.08 24.20 15.97
N GLU A 236 18.88 25.40 15.41
CA GLU A 236 18.21 26.52 16.06
C GLU A 236 16.67 26.36 16.14
N GLY A 237 16.11 25.27 15.60
CA GLY A 237 14.67 24.98 15.66
C GLY A 237 13.86 25.63 14.55
N LYS A 238 14.50 26.13 13.49
CA LYS A 238 13.79 26.70 12.33
C LYS A 238 13.25 25.59 11.42
N ASN A 239 12.08 25.84 10.86
CA ASN A 239 11.50 24.98 9.83
C ASN A 239 11.98 25.40 8.44
N LEU A 240 12.52 24.46 7.68
CA LEU A 240 13.12 24.73 6.37
C LEU A 240 12.47 23.96 5.24
N VAL A 241 12.43 24.58 4.06
CA VAL A 241 12.08 23.91 2.80
C VAL A 241 13.29 23.95 1.87
N ILE A 242 13.91 22.80 1.65
CA ILE A 242 15.09 22.67 0.79
C ILE A 242 14.65 22.44 -0.65
N LYS A 243 14.89 23.42 -1.53
CA LYS A 243 14.60 23.33 -2.96
C LYS A 243 15.90 23.35 -3.76
N GLY A 244 15.96 22.55 -4.81
CA GLY A 244 17.10 22.55 -5.72
C GLY A 244 16.93 21.53 -6.85
N PRO A 245 17.65 21.70 -7.98
CA PRO A 245 17.68 20.73 -9.08
C PRO A 245 18.22 19.36 -8.62
N PRO A 246 18.05 18.29 -9.42
CA PRO A 246 18.75 17.04 -9.18
C PRO A 246 20.26 17.25 -9.11
N GLY A 247 20.96 16.55 -8.20
CA GLY A 247 22.42 16.64 -8.05
C GLY A 247 22.96 17.78 -7.19
N THR A 248 22.12 18.64 -6.60
CA THR A 248 22.56 19.75 -5.74
C THR A 248 22.78 19.37 -4.26
N GLY A 249 22.97 18.09 -3.96
CA GLY A 249 23.28 17.65 -2.59
C GLY A 249 22.12 17.70 -1.59
N LYS A 250 20.85 17.79 -2.03
CA LYS A 250 19.69 17.82 -1.11
C LYS A 250 19.66 16.64 -0.15
N SER A 251 19.92 15.44 -0.64
CA SER A 251 19.95 14.23 0.19
C SER A 251 21.10 14.28 1.19
N GLN A 252 22.27 14.80 0.79
CA GLN A 252 23.42 15.01 1.68
C GLN A 252 23.08 16.00 2.80
N THR A 253 22.43 17.12 2.45
CA THR A 253 21.96 18.11 3.43
C THR A 253 21.00 17.47 4.44
N ILE A 254 20.02 16.69 3.98
CA ILE A 254 19.08 15.99 4.86
C ILE A 254 19.81 14.99 5.76
N THR A 255 20.75 14.21 5.23
CA THR A 255 21.56 13.26 6.00
C THR A 255 22.35 13.99 7.11
N ASN A 256 22.98 15.11 6.77
CA ASN A 256 23.70 15.92 7.75
C ASN A 256 22.79 16.52 8.82
N ILE A 257 21.59 17.00 8.45
CA ILE A 257 20.59 17.49 9.40
C ILE A 257 20.19 16.39 10.39
N ILE A 258 19.86 15.19 9.88
CA ILE A 258 19.48 14.05 10.72
C ILE A 258 20.62 13.70 11.68
N SER A 259 21.85 13.62 11.17
CA SER A 259 23.03 13.32 12.00
C SER A 259 23.25 14.35 13.10
N ALA A 260 23.15 15.62 12.76
CA ALA A 260 23.31 16.70 13.70
C ALA A 260 22.24 16.69 14.80
N LEU A 261 20.98 16.46 14.44
CA LEU A 261 19.87 16.34 15.40
C LEU A 261 20.05 15.15 16.35
N ILE A 262 20.45 13.99 15.82
CA ILE A 262 20.73 12.80 16.63
C ILE A 262 21.87 13.06 17.59
N SER A 263 22.95 13.72 17.15
CA SER A 263 24.12 14.04 18.01
C SER A 263 23.77 14.99 19.14
N GLU A 264 22.76 15.84 18.96
CA GLU A 264 22.22 16.71 20.02
C GLU A 264 21.11 16.06 20.87
N GLY A 265 20.80 14.79 20.62
CA GLY A 265 19.75 14.06 21.35
C GLY A 265 18.33 14.54 21.04
N LYS A 266 18.14 15.23 19.91
CA LYS A 266 16.81 15.63 19.41
C LYS A 266 16.25 14.49 18.54
N SER A 267 15.03 14.03 18.84
CA SER A 267 14.33 12.96 18.11
C SER A 267 13.06 13.51 17.45
#